data_c03069f133249f081035548cee127bf7
#
_entry.id   c03069f133249f081035548cee127bf7
#
_cell.length_a   1.000
_cell.length_b   1.000
_cell.length_c   1.000
_cell.angle_alpha   90.00
_cell.angle_beta   90.00
_cell.angle_gamma   90.00
#
_symmetry.space_group_name_H-M   'P 1'
#
loop_
_entity.id
_entity.type
_entity.pdbx_description
1 polymer ?
#
loop_
_entity_poly.entity_id
_entity_poly.type
_entity_poly.pdbx_seq_one_letter_code
_entity_poly.pdbx_strand_id
1 'polypeptide(L)'
;MQGAGNDFVVLDATRAPFALSQEQLRRLADRHCGVGCDQVLVVEPATRPDADFRYRIFNADGGEVEQCGNGARCFVKFVHGKGLTRKREMRVETLGGMIAPRLEEDGEVSVDMGPPQLESPLVQPLEVEGTRVELAILSMGNPHAVQLVADTEAAPVATQGPLLERHQRFPQRVNAGYMQVVDRHAIRLRVFERGAGETLACGTGACAAVVSGIARGLLDSPVRVQTRGGTLTIAWAGGDNAVWMKGPAKTVFEGSIEL
;
A
#
# COMPACT_ATOMS: atom_id res chain seq x y z
N MET A 1 9.18 11.06 5.37
CA MET A 1 9.51 9.61 5.38
C MET A 1 9.11 8.97 4.06
N GLN A 2 9.55 7.74 3.78
CA GLN A 2 9.07 6.99 2.63
C GLN A 2 9.05 5.48 2.93
N GLY A 3 8.10 4.75 2.28
CA GLY A 3 8.00 3.30 2.33
C GLY A 3 7.85 2.72 0.92
N ALA A 4 8.93 2.13 0.37
CA ALA A 4 8.98 1.62 -0.99
C ALA A 4 8.61 2.67 -2.06
N GLY A 5 9.09 3.91 -1.90
CA GLY A 5 8.88 5.01 -2.85
C GLY A 5 7.59 5.82 -2.67
N ASN A 6 6.65 5.36 -1.86
CA ASN A 6 5.51 6.16 -1.43
C ASN A 6 5.96 7.09 -0.30
N ASP A 7 5.84 8.40 -0.47
CA ASP A 7 6.39 9.39 0.45
C ASP A 7 5.32 10.05 1.34
N PHE A 8 5.76 10.37 2.56
CA PHE A 8 4.89 10.85 3.63
C PHE A 8 5.51 12.02 4.38
N VAL A 9 4.72 13.03 4.66
CA VAL A 9 4.96 13.94 5.78
C VAL A 9 4.32 13.32 7.03
N VAL A 10 5.09 13.15 8.10
CA VAL A 10 4.60 12.57 9.35
C VAL A 10 4.61 13.63 10.44
N LEU A 11 3.47 13.89 11.04
CA LEU A 11 3.25 14.89 12.08
C LEU A 11 3.03 14.22 13.44
N ASP A 12 3.77 14.68 14.46
CA ASP A 12 3.56 14.29 15.85
C ASP A 12 2.51 15.17 16.50
N ALA A 13 1.33 14.64 16.72
CA ALA A 13 0.24 15.27 17.46
C ALA A 13 -0.03 14.56 18.81
N THR A 14 0.99 13.86 19.36
CA THR A 14 0.84 13.16 20.66
C THR A 14 0.81 14.11 21.85
N ARG A 15 1.34 15.34 21.69
CA ARG A 15 1.45 16.33 22.77
C ARG A 15 0.55 17.56 22.56
N ALA A 16 0.14 17.83 21.34
CA ALA A 16 -0.73 18.94 20.98
C ALA A 16 -1.79 18.44 19.98
N PRO A 17 -3.05 18.89 20.09
CA PRO A 17 -4.09 18.47 19.16
C PRO A 17 -3.75 18.82 17.71
N PHE A 18 -4.04 17.89 16.79
CA PHE A 18 -3.96 18.17 15.37
C PHE A 18 -5.04 19.16 14.94
N ALA A 19 -4.66 20.27 14.33
CA ALA A 19 -5.56 21.38 14.03
C ALA A 19 -5.40 21.93 12.60
N LEU A 20 -4.68 21.23 11.69
CA LEU A 20 -4.53 21.70 10.32
C LEU A 20 -5.86 21.58 9.55
N SER A 21 -6.21 22.66 8.84
CA SER A 21 -7.33 22.65 7.89
C SER A 21 -6.99 21.82 6.64
N GLN A 22 -8.03 21.47 5.86
CA GLN A 22 -7.84 20.77 4.59
C GLN A 22 -6.97 21.59 3.61
N GLU A 23 -7.09 22.91 3.61
CA GLU A 23 -6.27 23.80 2.79
C GLU A 23 -4.80 23.77 3.19
N GLN A 24 -4.51 23.78 4.51
CA GLN A 24 -3.15 23.66 5.03
C GLN A 24 -2.55 22.27 4.72
N LEU A 25 -3.35 21.20 4.77
CA LEU A 25 -2.90 19.87 4.36
C LEU A 25 -2.55 19.82 2.87
N ARG A 26 -3.38 20.43 2.00
CA ARG A 26 -3.06 20.53 0.56
C ARG A 26 -1.76 21.31 0.32
N ARG A 27 -1.61 22.45 1.02
CA ARG A 27 -0.38 23.25 0.92
C ARG A 27 0.85 22.46 1.39
N LEU A 28 0.74 21.74 2.51
CA LEU A 28 1.82 20.90 3.03
C LEU A 28 2.23 19.81 2.04
N ALA A 29 1.25 19.17 1.37
CA ALA A 29 1.47 18.11 0.40
C ALA A 29 1.89 18.61 -0.99
N ASP A 30 1.77 19.89 -1.27
CA ASP A 30 2.17 20.46 -2.56
C ASP A 30 3.69 20.40 -2.77
N ARG A 31 4.13 19.81 -3.90
CA ARG A 31 5.54 19.58 -4.21
C ARG A 31 6.30 20.84 -4.65
N HIS A 32 5.60 21.95 -4.90
CA HIS A 32 6.18 23.22 -5.34
C HIS A 32 6.15 24.31 -4.26
N CYS A 33 5.07 24.34 -3.46
CA CYS A 33 4.83 25.39 -2.48
C CYS A 33 4.85 24.90 -1.03
N GLY A 34 4.92 23.60 -0.80
CA GLY A 34 4.97 22.97 0.51
C GLY A 34 6.21 22.06 0.68
N VAL A 35 6.07 21.07 1.52
CA VAL A 35 7.07 19.99 1.66
C VAL A 35 6.99 19.04 0.48
N GLY A 36 5.78 18.75 0.02
CA GLY A 36 5.49 17.77 -1.03
C GLY A 36 5.49 16.34 -0.51
N CYS A 37 4.39 15.64 -0.71
CA CYS A 37 4.25 14.22 -0.39
C CYS A 37 3.02 13.62 -1.08
N ASP A 38 2.99 12.29 -1.16
CA ASP A 38 1.79 11.57 -1.60
C ASP A 38 0.69 11.64 -0.53
N GLN A 39 1.07 11.54 0.76
CA GLN A 39 0.12 11.54 1.87
C GLN A 39 0.73 12.16 3.14
N VAL A 40 -0.13 12.72 3.99
CA VAL A 40 0.22 13.22 5.32
C VAL A 40 -0.26 12.22 6.37
N LEU A 41 0.64 11.78 7.26
CA LEU A 41 0.34 10.94 8.41
C LEU A 41 0.32 11.79 9.68
N VAL A 42 -0.68 11.59 10.52
CA VAL A 42 -0.78 12.24 11.83
C VAL A 42 -0.80 11.17 12.91
N VAL A 43 0.11 11.27 13.86
CA VAL A 43 0.21 10.40 15.03
C VAL A 43 -0.44 11.09 16.21
N GLU A 44 -1.50 10.51 16.74
CA GLU A 44 -2.28 11.04 17.86
C GLU A 44 -2.31 10.05 19.04
N PRO A 45 -2.62 10.51 20.27
CA PRO A 45 -2.93 9.62 21.37
C PRO A 45 -4.13 8.73 21.02
N ALA A 46 -4.13 7.49 21.51
CA ALA A 46 -5.27 6.60 21.36
C ALA A 46 -6.55 7.19 21.97
N THR A 47 -7.68 6.98 21.31
CA THR A 47 -9.00 7.33 21.88
C THR A 47 -9.65 6.14 22.58
N ARG A 48 -9.16 4.93 22.31
CA ARG A 48 -9.63 3.66 22.89
C ARG A 48 -8.63 3.12 23.91
N PRO A 49 -9.09 2.49 25.01
CA PRO A 49 -8.20 1.95 26.04
C PRO A 49 -7.40 0.72 25.58
N ASP A 50 -7.84 0.07 24.51
CA ASP A 50 -7.21 -1.13 23.94
C ASP A 50 -6.25 -0.80 22.77
N ALA A 51 -5.97 0.48 22.50
CA ALA A 51 -5.02 0.95 21.51
C ALA A 51 -3.83 1.68 22.13
N ASP A 52 -2.69 1.65 21.44
CA ASP A 52 -1.48 2.38 21.84
C ASP A 52 -1.45 3.79 21.26
N PHE A 53 -1.92 3.94 20.04
CA PHE A 53 -1.97 5.19 19.28
C PHE A 53 -3.19 5.22 18.37
N ARG A 54 -3.50 6.43 17.90
CA ARG A 54 -4.35 6.67 16.73
C ARG A 54 -3.50 7.21 15.61
N TYR A 55 -3.73 6.71 14.41
CA TYR A 55 -3.07 7.17 13.21
C TYR A 55 -4.10 7.59 12.17
N ARG A 56 -3.94 8.82 11.69
CA ARG A 56 -4.77 9.38 10.62
C ARG A 56 -3.92 9.59 9.39
N ILE A 57 -4.53 9.44 8.22
CA ILE A 57 -3.86 9.59 6.94
C ILE A 57 -4.70 10.43 6.00
N PHE A 58 -4.06 11.37 5.32
CA PHE A 58 -4.69 12.29 4.39
C PHE A 58 -3.98 12.22 3.05
N ASN A 59 -4.74 12.16 1.96
CA ASN A 59 -4.19 12.31 0.62
C ASN A 59 -3.73 13.75 0.37
N ALA A 60 -2.99 13.96 -0.72
CA ALA A 60 -2.50 15.29 -1.10
C ALA A 60 -3.64 16.32 -1.35
N ASP A 61 -4.87 15.89 -1.61
CA ASP A 61 -6.05 16.75 -1.70
C ASP A 61 -6.64 17.15 -0.34
N GLY A 62 -6.03 16.68 0.75
CA GLY A 62 -6.45 16.89 2.13
C GLY A 62 -7.64 16.03 2.58
N GLY A 63 -8.09 15.07 1.76
CA GLY A 63 -9.12 14.10 2.13
C GLY A 63 -8.55 13.00 3.03
N GLU A 64 -9.25 12.68 4.14
CA GLU A 64 -8.87 11.58 5.02
C GLU A 64 -9.22 10.24 4.39
N VAL A 65 -8.33 9.25 4.53
CA VAL A 65 -8.50 7.89 4.00
C VAL A 65 -8.36 6.84 5.09
N GLU A 66 -8.93 5.65 4.84
CA GLU A 66 -9.08 4.61 5.86
C GLU A 66 -7.75 4.06 6.36
N GLN A 67 -6.89 3.63 5.44
CA GLN A 67 -5.55 3.09 5.76
C GLN A 67 -4.65 3.02 4.54
N CYS A 68 -3.33 2.92 4.80
CA CYS A 68 -2.31 2.67 3.79
C CYS A 68 -1.22 1.78 4.41
N GLY A 69 -0.98 0.61 3.84
CA GLY A 69 0.04 -0.32 4.35
C GLY A 69 1.46 0.27 4.34
N ASN A 70 1.79 1.11 3.34
CA ASN A 70 3.06 1.84 3.29
C ASN A 70 3.14 2.87 4.43
N GLY A 71 2.03 3.57 4.69
CA GLY A 71 1.92 4.53 5.79
C GLY A 71 2.03 3.86 7.16
N ALA A 72 1.41 2.70 7.36
CA ALA A 72 1.53 1.95 8.61
C ALA A 72 2.98 1.59 8.94
N ARG A 73 3.81 1.26 7.92
CA ARG A 73 5.24 1.01 8.13
C ARG A 73 6.00 2.28 8.53
N CYS A 74 5.72 3.41 7.88
CA CYS A 74 6.30 4.70 8.26
C CYS A 74 5.88 5.12 9.66
N PHE A 75 4.61 4.92 10.03
CA PHE A 75 4.09 5.17 11.37
C PHE A 75 4.90 4.41 12.44
N VAL A 76 5.07 3.09 12.30
CA VAL A 76 5.83 2.28 13.27
C VAL A 76 7.26 2.77 13.43
N LYS A 77 7.96 3.02 12.34
CA LYS A 77 9.33 3.54 12.35
C LYS A 77 9.40 4.93 13.00
N PHE A 78 8.40 5.77 12.79
CA PHE A 78 8.32 7.10 13.37
C PHE A 78 8.17 7.03 14.90
N VAL A 79 7.15 6.34 15.40
CA VAL A 79 6.86 6.30 16.85
C VAL A 79 7.99 5.62 17.62
N HIS A 80 8.61 4.60 17.04
CA HIS A 80 9.76 3.93 17.64
C HIS A 80 11.03 4.81 17.60
N GLY A 81 11.32 5.45 16.46
CA GLY A 81 12.45 6.34 16.28
C GLY A 81 12.40 7.60 17.15
N LYS A 82 11.18 8.11 17.42
CA LYS A 82 10.95 9.26 18.34
C LYS A 82 10.90 8.84 19.82
N GLY A 83 11.05 7.55 20.12
CA GLY A 83 11.01 7.04 21.49
C GLY A 83 9.63 7.15 22.15
N LEU A 84 8.55 7.30 21.38
CA LEU A 84 7.18 7.37 21.87
C LEU A 84 6.70 6.01 22.42
N THR A 85 7.30 4.92 21.97
CA THR A 85 7.07 3.57 22.46
C THR A 85 8.32 2.70 22.36
N ARG A 86 8.38 1.65 23.21
CA ARG A 86 9.38 0.55 23.10
C ARG A 86 8.74 -0.76 22.61
N LYS A 87 7.41 -0.78 22.43
CA LYS A 87 6.71 -1.96 21.93
C LYS A 87 7.10 -2.20 20.47
N ARG A 88 7.34 -3.45 20.13
CA ARG A 88 7.58 -3.87 18.74
C ARG A 88 6.28 -4.08 17.98
N GLU A 89 5.24 -4.59 18.64
CA GLU A 89 3.88 -4.73 18.13
C GLU A 89 2.98 -3.70 18.79
N MET A 90 2.21 -2.98 18.01
CA MET A 90 1.38 -1.88 18.45
C MET A 90 -0.05 -2.05 17.96
N ARG A 91 -1.01 -1.76 18.83
CA ARG A 91 -2.42 -1.68 18.45
C ARG A 91 -2.75 -0.25 18.10
N VAL A 92 -3.14 -0.01 16.87
CA VAL A 92 -3.28 1.33 16.32
C VAL A 92 -4.67 1.53 15.73
N GLU A 93 -5.35 2.56 16.20
CA GLU A 93 -6.63 2.97 15.64
C GLU A 93 -6.42 3.67 14.30
N THR A 94 -7.20 3.28 13.31
CA THR A 94 -7.32 3.98 12.02
C THR A 94 -8.78 4.24 11.71
N LEU A 95 -9.06 5.04 10.68
CA LEU A 95 -10.43 5.22 10.19
C LEU A 95 -11.04 3.90 9.68
N GLY A 96 -10.22 3.00 9.15
CA GLY A 96 -10.63 1.67 8.67
C GLY A 96 -10.69 0.58 9.75
N GLY A 97 -10.41 0.92 11.02
CA GLY A 97 -10.43 -0.03 12.14
C GLY A 97 -9.09 -0.17 12.85
N MET A 98 -8.96 -1.24 13.64
CA MET A 98 -7.75 -1.53 14.39
C MET A 98 -6.74 -2.29 13.53
N ILE A 99 -5.50 -1.83 13.53
CA ILE A 99 -4.37 -2.54 12.92
C ILE A 99 -3.32 -2.89 13.99
N ALA A 100 -2.52 -3.93 13.73
CA ALA A 100 -1.45 -4.37 14.63
C ALA A 100 -0.11 -4.54 13.88
N PRO A 101 0.48 -3.44 13.40
CA PRO A 101 1.76 -3.50 12.71
C PRO A 101 2.89 -3.82 13.69
N ARG A 102 3.93 -4.52 13.19
CA ARG A 102 5.04 -5.01 14.00
C ARG A 102 6.40 -4.62 13.43
N LEU A 103 7.27 -4.05 14.28
CA LEU A 103 8.69 -3.82 13.97
C LEU A 103 9.46 -5.13 14.09
N GLU A 104 10.04 -5.58 13.00
CA GLU A 104 10.83 -6.81 12.94
C GLU A 104 12.28 -6.60 13.42
N GLU A 105 13.01 -7.69 13.66
CA GLU A 105 14.39 -7.64 14.16
C GLU A 105 15.37 -6.99 13.18
N ASP A 106 15.13 -7.16 11.88
CA ASP A 106 15.92 -6.54 10.81
C ASP A 106 15.55 -5.06 10.56
N GLY A 107 14.62 -4.53 11.36
CA GLY A 107 14.19 -3.14 11.28
C GLY A 107 13.15 -2.85 10.18
N GLU A 108 12.70 -3.85 9.44
CA GLU A 108 11.52 -3.73 8.58
C GLU A 108 10.22 -3.79 9.40
N VAL A 109 9.11 -3.54 8.78
CA VAL A 109 7.80 -3.55 9.45
C VAL A 109 6.86 -4.50 8.73
N SER A 110 6.24 -5.40 9.51
CA SER A 110 5.17 -6.29 9.06
C SER A 110 3.81 -5.69 9.36
N VAL A 111 2.90 -5.82 8.39
CA VAL A 111 1.50 -5.34 8.48
C VAL A 111 0.58 -6.47 8.06
N ASP A 112 -0.44 -6.74 8.87
CA ASP A 112 -1.57 -7.60 8.52
C ASP A 112 -2.46 -6.85 7.52
N MET A 113 -2.61 -7.39 6.32
CA MET A 113 -3.39 -6.81 5.22
C MET A 113 -4.79 -7.40 5.12
N GLY A 114 -5.16 -8.28 6.03
CA GLY A 114 -6.41 -9.03 6.03
C GLY A 114 -6.46 -10.18 5.02
N PRO A 115 -7.54 -10.96 5.03
CA PRO A 115 -7.74 -12.04 4.09
C PRO A 115 -8.12 -11.51 2.69
N PRO A 116 -7.64 -12.16 1.61
CA PRO A 116 -8.03 -11.81 0.25
C PRO A 116 -9.43 -12.35 -0.06
N GLN A 117 -10.12 -11.70 -1.00
CA GLN A 117 -11.36 -12.19 -1.59
C GLN A 117 -11.13 -12.50 -3.06
N LEU A 118 -11.10 -13.79 -3.42
CA LEU A 118 -10.85 -14.24 -4.78
C LEU A 118 -12.18 -14.39 -5.55
N GLU A 119 -12.21 -13.93 -6.82
CA GLU A 119 -13.34 -14.24 -7.69
C GLU A 119 -13.28 -15.70 -8.18
N SER A 120 -14.42 -16.24 -8.58
CA SER A 120 -14.52 -17.57 -9.16
C SER A 120 -15.20 -17.50 -10.54
N PRO A 121 -14.49 -17.90 -11.63
CA PRO A 121 -13.08 -18.32 -11.67
C PRO A 121 -12.13 -17.17 -11.37
N LEU A 122 -10.98 -17.46 -10.75
CA LEU A 122 -9.96 -16.45 -10.40
C LEU A 122 -9.42 -15.75 -11.64
N VAL A 123 -9.08 -16.52 -12.69
CA VAL A 123 -8.57 -15.99 -13.95
C VAL A 123 -9.70 -15.88 -14.95
N GLN A 124 -9.90 -14.67 -15.46
CA GLN A 124 -10.97 -14.36 -16.40
C GLN A 124 -10.42 -13.63 -17.61
N PRO A 125 -10.87 -13.98 -18.82
CA PRO A 125 -10.55 -13.22 -20.02
C PRO A 125 -11.30 -11.90 -20.04
N LEU A 126 -10.62 -10.85 -20.43
CA LEU A 126 -11.21 -9.53 -20.65
C LEU A 126 -10.76 -8.99 -21.99
N GLU A 127 -11.66 -8.32 -22.72
CA GLU A 127 -11.32 -7.64 -23.96
C GLU A 127 -11.02 -6.16 -23.69
N VAL A 128 -9.80 -5.73 -24.02
CA VAL A 128 -9.34 -4.35 -23.85
C VAL A 128 -8.91 -3.84 -25.21
N GLU A 129 -9.72 -2.92 -25.78
CA GLU A 129 -9.49 -2.36 -27.13
C GLU A 129 -9.16 -3.41 -28.21
N GLY A 130 -9.98 -4.46 -28.30
CA GLY A 130 -9.82 -5.54 -29.28
C GLY A 130 -8.69 -6.54 -28.96
N THR A 131 -8.02 -6.39 -27.82
CA THR A 131 -7.01 -7.34 -27.35
C THR A 131 -7.55 -8.13 -26.16
N ARG A 132 -7.56 -9.47 -26.28
CA ARG A 132 -7.94 -10.36 -25.18
C ARG A 132 -6.77 -10.50 -24.20
N VAL A 133 -7.01 -10.17 -22.92
CA VAL A 133 -6.08 -10.34 -21.82
C VAL A 133 -6.66 -11.26 -20.75
N GLU A 134 -5.83 -11.99 -20.05
CA GLU A 134 -6.23 -12.82 -18.92
C GLU A 134 -5.82 -12.19 -17.60
N LEU A 135 -6.79 -11.98 -16.71
CA LEU A 135 -6.62 -11.26 -15.46
C LEU A 135 -7.05 -12.12 -14.30
N ALA A 136 -6.21 -12.25 -13.29
CA ALA A 136 -6.64 -12.74 -12.00
C ALA A 136 -7.33 -11.60 -11.24
N ILE A 137 -8.59 -11.82 -10.87
CA ILE A 137 -9.44 -10.80 -10.24
C ILE A 137 -9.68 -11.15 -8.78
N LEU A 138 -9.34 -10.23 -7.89
CA LEU A 138 -9.47 -10.40 -6.45
C LEU A 138 -9.55 -9.05 -5.73
N SER A 139 -9.91 -9.08 -4.44
CA SER A 139 -9.90 -7.91 -3.56
C SER A 139 -8.95 -8.11 -2.38
N MET A 140 -8.24 -7.05 -2.02
CA MET A 140 -7.49 -6.87 -0.78
C MET A 140 -8.11 -5.75 0.07
N GLY A 141 -9.46 -5.70 0.14
CA GLY A 141 -10.22 -4.56 0.62
C GLY A 141 -10.49 -3.51 -0.46
N ASN A 142 -9.76 -3.57 -1.56
CA ASN A 142 -9.95 -2.80 -2.80
C ASN A 142 -9.73 -3.72 -4.01
N PRO A 143 -10.36 -3.43 -5.17
CA PRO A 143 -10.34 -4.33 -6.32
C PRO A 143 -8.99 -4.33 -7.05
N HIS A 144 -8.54 -5.53 -7.44
CA HIS A 144 -7.31 -5.77 -8.21
C HIS A 144 -7.57 -6.69 -9.39
N ALA A 145 -6.93 -6.38 -10.53
CA ALA A 145 -6.85 -7.21 -11.71
C ALA A 145 -5.38 -7.41 -12.08
N VAL A 146 -4.88 -8.64 -11.94
CA VAL A 146 -3.46 -8.96 -12.10
C VAL A 146 -3.24 -9.73 -13.38
N GLN A 147 -2.47 -9.17 -14.30
CA GLN A 147 -2.02 -9.79 -15.54
C GLN A 147 -0.64 -10.43 -15.33
N LEU A 148 -0.47 -11.68 -15.82
CA LEU A 148 0.84 -12.30 -15.92
C LEU A 148 1.51 -11.79 -17.21
N VAL A 149 2.72 -11.25 -17.09
CA VAL A 149 3.51 -10.74 -18.22
C VAL A 149 4.88 -11.40 -18.28
N ALA A 150 5.45 -11.50 -19.47
CA ALA A 150 6.79 -12.06 -19.65
C ALA A 150 7.88 -11.11 -19.13
N ASP A 151 7.67 -9.80 -19.28
CA ASP A 151 8.58 -8.75 -18.84
C ASP A 151 7.79 -7.51 -18.39
N THR A 152 8.00 -7.08 -17.14
CA THR A 152 7.36 -5.89 -16.59
C THR A 152 7.82 -4.60 -17.25
N GLU A 153 9.06 -4.52 -17.74
CA GLU A 153 9.56 -3.30 -18.40
C GLU A 153 8.91 -3.08 -19.76
N ALA A 154 8.63 -4.17 -20.48
CA ALA A 154 7.93 -4.13 -21.77
C ALA A 154 6.39 -4.08 -21.63
N ALA A 155 5.84 -4.26 -20.42
CA ALA A 155 4.41 -4.27 -20.19
C ALA A 155 3.75 -2.92 -20.51
N PRO A 156 2.57 -2.90 -21.15
CA PRO A 156 1.91 -1.66 -21.61
C PRO A 156 1.18 -0.94 -20.47
N VAL A 157 1.84 -0.70 -19.33
CA VAL A 157 1.21 -0.15 -18.12
C VAL A 157 0.61 1.22 -18.38
N ALA A 158 1.33 2.09 -19.08
CA ALA A 158 0.89 3.46 -19.34
C ALA A 158 -0.28 3.57 -20.33
N THR A 159 -0.42 2.62 -21.25
CA THR A 159 -1.46 2.62 -22.29
C THR A 159 -2.64 1.73 -21.92
N GLN A 160 -2.41 0.52 -21.45
CA GLN A 160 -3.45 -0.43 -21.09
C GLN A 160 -4.00 -0.20 -19.66
N GLY A 161 -3.16 0.29 -18.74
CA GLY A 161 -3.55 0.53 -17.35
C GLY A 161 -4.77 1.42 -17.19
N PRO A 162 -4.83 2.61 -17.83
CA PRO A 162 -6.02 3.49 -17.81
C PRO A 162 -7.29 2.83 -18.35
N LEU A 163 -7.15 1.96 -19.34
CA LEU A 163 -8.28 1.25 -19.96
C LEU A 163 -8.84 0.17 -19.03
N LEU A 164 -7.94 -0.57 -18.38
CA LEU A 164 -8.30 -1.56 -17.36
C LEU A 164 -8.94 -0.89 -16.13
N GLU A 165 -8.31 0.18 -15.64
CA GLU A 165 -8.80 0.92 -14.46
C GLU A 165 -10.26 1.31 -14.61
N ARG A 166 -10.67 1.74 -15.81
CA ARG A 166 -12.03 2.28 -16.10
C ARG A 166 -12.91 1.32 -16.88
N HIS A 167 -12.46 0.07 -17.03
CA HIS A 167 -13.22 -0.90 -17.81
C HIS A 167 -14.61 -1.15 -17.19
N GLN A 168 -15.65 -1.29 -18.03
CA GLN A 168 -17.04 -1.50 -17.60
C GLN A 168 -17.25 -2.69 -16.66
N ARG A 169 -16.33 -3.68 -16.70
CA ARG A 169 -16.32 -4.84 -15.79
C ARG A 169 -16.09 -4.41 -14.33
N PHE A 170 -15.49 -3.24 -14.11
CA PHE A 170 -15.10 -2.74 -12.79
C PHE A 170 -15.80 -1.40 -12.47
N PRO A 171 -17.08 -1.43 -12.02
CA PRO A 171 -17.85 -0.20 -11.79
C PRO A 171 -17.25 0.70 -10.70
N GLN A 172 -16.47 0.14 -9.77
CA GLN A 172 -15.74 0.86 -8.74
C GLN A 172 -14.30 1.16 -9.16
N ARG A 173 -13.95 0.96 -10.45
CA ARG A 173 -12.59 0.93 -10.99
C ARG A 173 -11.73 -0.16 -10.35
N VAL A 174 -10.52 -0.36 -10.86
CA VAL A 174 -9.62 -1.45 -10.43
C VAL A 174 -8.17 -0.97 -10.43
N ASN A 175 -7.35 -1.56 -9.57
CA ASN A 175 -5.89 -1.46 -9.68
C ASN A 175 -5.41 -2.53 -10.66
N ALA A 176 -4.76 -2.13 -11.73
CA ALA A 176 -4.23 -3.03 -12.76
C ALA A 176 -2.77 -3.39 -12.46
N GLY A 177 -2.52 -4.64 -12.10
CA GLY A 177 -1.19 -5.18 -11.80
C GLY A 177 -0.60 -5.96 -12.97
N TYR A 178 0.68 -5.75 -13.24
CA TYR A 178 1.47 -6.44 -14.27
C TYR A 178 2.58 -7.23 -13.57
N MET A 179 2.39 -8.54 -13.44
CA MET A 179 3.25 -9.44 -12.66
C MET A 179 4.13 -10.27 -13.58
N GLN A 180 5.43 -10.20 -13.37
CA GLN A 180 6.43 -11.10 -13.98
C GLN A 180 6.94 -12.06 -12.89
N VAL A 181 6.80 -13.36 -13.12
CA VAL A 181 7.39 -14.39 -12.26
C VAL A 181 8.88 -14.51 -12.59
N VAL A 182 9.74 -14.30 -11.59
CA VAL A 182 11.19 -14.48 -11.70
C VAL A 182 11.56 -15.91 -11.28
N ASP A 183 11.04 -16.33 -10.13
CA ASP A 183 11.11 -17.68 -9.60
C ASP A 183 9.93 -17.94 -8.65
N ARG A 184 9.86 -19.13 -8.01
CA ARG A 184 8.74 -19.46 -7.11
C ARG A 184 8.64 -18.56 -5.87
N HIS A 185 9.69 -17.81 -5.54
CA HIS A 185 9.77 -16.92 -4.36
C HIS A 185 10.07 -15.47 -4.75
N ALA A 186 10.01 -15.12 -6.02
CA ALA A 186 10.30 -13.76 -6.47
C ALA A 186 9.48 -13.35 -7.70
N ILE A 187 8.93 -12.14 -7.64
CA ILE A 187 8.25 -11.49 -8.77
C ILE A 187 8.75 -10.07 -8.96
N ARG A 188 8.60 -9.54 -10.19
CA ARG A 188 8.60 -8.11 -10.47
C ARG A 188 7.18 -7.65 -10.69
N LEU A 189 6.86 -6.44 -10.25
CA LEU A 189 5.51 -5.91 -10.31
C LEU A 189 5.51 -4.43 -10.66
N ARG A 190 4.62 -4.07 -11.60
CA ARG A 190 4.20 -2.69 -11.83
C ARG A 190 2.70 -2.62 -11.66
N VAL A 191 2.21 -1.49 -11.11
CA VAL A 191 0.78 -1.30 -10.86
C VAL A 191 0.34 0.06 -11.36
N PHE A 192 -0.74 0.08 -12.15
CA PHE A 192 -1.52 1.27 -12.44
C PHE A 192 -2.65 1.35 -11.40
N GLU A 193 -2.51 2.27 -10.44
CA GLU A 193 -3.44 2.38 -9.32
C GLU A 193 -4.68 3.19 -9.67
N ARG A 194 -5.80 2.78 -9.08
CA ARG A 194 -7.08 3.43 -9.17
C ARG A 194 -7.00 4.90 -8.73
N GLY A 195 -7.24 5.82 -9.67
CA GLY A 195 -7.25 7.27 -9.42
C GLY A 195 -5.89 7.93 -9.27
N ALA A 196 -4.78 7.15 -9.25
CA ALA A 196 -3.43 7.70 -9.06
C ALA A 196 -2.50 7.48 -10.27
N GLY A 197 -2.85 6.55 -11.17
CA GLY A 197 -1.99 6.18 -12.28
C GLY A 197 -0.89 5.18 -11.89
N GLU A 198 0.18 5.10 -12.68
CA GLU A 198 1.29 4.22 -12.31
C GLU A 198 2.08 4.80 -11.15
N THR A 199 2.20 4.03 -10.05
CA THR A 199 2.94 4.40 -8.85
C THR A 199 4.23 3.61 -8.70
N LEU A 200 5.12 4.06 -7.82
CA LEU A 200 6.38 3.36 -7.55
C LEU A 200 6.17 2.04 -6.79
N ALA A 201 5.15 1.95 -5.93
CA ALA A 201 4.78 0.73 -5.21
C ALA A 201 3.36 0.81 -4.66
N CYS A 202 2.58 -0.23 -4.94
CA CYS A 202 1.24 -0.46 -4.39
C CYS A 202 1.28 -1.65 -3.42
N GLY A 203 1.04 -1.40 -2.13
CA GLY A 203 1.09 -2.45 -1.11
C GLY A 203 0.01 -3.52 -1.33
N THR A 204 -1.25 -3.12 -1.52
CA THR A 204 -2.36 -4.05 -1.81
C THR A 204 -2.19 -4.73 -3.16
N GLY A 205 -1.61 -4.04 -4.16
CA GLY A 205 -1.27 -4.62 -5.46
C GLY A 205 -0.21 -5.71 -5.36
N ALA A 206 0.80 -5.53 -4.50
CA ALA A 206 1.81 -6.55 -4.21
C ALA A 206 1.18 -7.79 -3.54
N CYS A 207 0.29 -7.58 -2.56
CA CYS A 207 -0.47 -8.66 -1.94
C CYS A 207 -1.32 -9.41 -2.97
N ALA A 208 -2.08 -8.69 -3.79
CA ALA A 208 -2.94 -9.27 -4.82
C ALA A 208 -2.15 -10.08 -5.85
N ALA A 209 -1.00 -9.59 -6.30
CA ALA A 209 -0.13 -10.29 -7.24
C ALA A 209 0.38 -11.62 -6.65
N VAL A 210 0.86 -11.60 -5.41
CA VAL A 210 1.36 -12.81 -4.73
C VAL A 210 0.24 -13.81 -4.45
N VAL A 211 -0.91 -13.34 -3.94
CA VAL A 211 -2.09 -14.17 -3.72
C VAL A 211 -2.53 -14.87 -5.01
N SER A 212 -2.62 -14.11 -6.12
CA SER A 212 -2.98 -14.67 -7.41
C SER A 212 -1.99 -15.72 -7.90
N GLY A 213 -0.70 -15.48 -7.70
CA GLY A 213 0.38 -16.39 -8.07
C GLY A 213 0.37 -17.69 -7.26
N ILE A 214 0.17 -17.60 -5.95
CA ILE A 214 0.07 -18.76 -5.05
C ILE A 214 -1.19 -19.58 -5.39
N ALA A 215 -2.35 -18.92 -5.52
CA ALA A 215 -3.60 -19.60 -5.86
C ALA A 215 -3.57 -20.32 -7.22
N ARG A 216 -2.71 -19.86 -8.13
CA ARG A 216 -2.45 -20.48 -9.45
C ARG A 216 -1.32 -21.53 -9.43
N GLY A 217 -0.69 -21.79 -8.28
CA GLY A 217 0.46 -22.72 -8.15
C GLY A 217 1.76 -22.23 -8.81
N LEU A 218 1.86 -20.94 -9.11
CA LEU A 218 3.04 -20.32 -9.72
C LEU A 218 4.09 -19.90 -8.68
N LEU A 219 3.66 -19.60 -7.46
CA LEU A 219 4.49 -19.05 -6.38
C LEU A 219 4.33 -19.86 -5.09
N ASP A 220 5.38 -19.83 -4.26
CA ASP A 220 5.41 -20.41 -2.91
C ASP A 220 5.71 -19.30 -1.88
N SER A 221 4.90 -19.26 -0.80
CA SER A 221 5.06 -18.26 0.27
C SER A 221 6.33 -18.54 1.11
N PRO A 222 7.07 -17.50 1.56
CA PRO A 222 6.90 -16.08 1.25
C PRO A 222 7.49 -15.70 -0.11
N VAL A 223 7.01 -14.58 -0.69
CA VAL A 223 7.43 -14.08 -2.00
C VAL A 223 8.01 -12.67 -1.89
N ARG A 224 9.16 -12.44 -2.49
CA ARG A 224 9.75 -11.11 -2.68
C ARG A 224 9.14 -10.44 -3.89
N VAL A 225 8.60 -9.26 -3.71
CA VAL A 225 8.00 -8.43 -4.76
C VAL A 225 8.90 -7.24 -5.03
N GLN A 226 9.58 -7.25 -6.15
CA GLN A 226 10.37 -6.11 -6.62
C GLN A 226 9.46 -5.14 -7.35
N THR A 227 9.30 -3.93 -6.79
CA THR A 227 8.60 -2.81 -7.41
C THR A 227 9.61 -1.75 -7.84
N ARG A 228 9.17 -0.69 -8.53
CA ARG A 228 10.03 0.45 -8.88
C ARG A 228 10.53 1.22 -7.66
N GLY A 229 9.76 1.25 -6.58
CA GLY A 229 10.09 1.99 -5.34
C GLY A 229 10.86 1.19 -4.31
N GLY A 230 10.97 -0.13 -4.46
CA GLY A 230 11.66 -0.99 -3.49
C GLY A 230 11.14 -2.42 -3.50
N THR A 231 11.61 -3.20 -2.52
CA THR A 231 11.22 -4.60 -2.37
C THR A 231 10.29 -4.75 -1.17
N LEU A 232 9.22 -5.51 -1.36
CA LEU A 232 8.30 -5.96 -0.31
C LEU A 232 8.40 -7.49 -0.20
N THR A 233 8.14 -8.03 0.98
CA THR A 233 7.97 -9.47 1.18
C THR A 233 6.53 -9.74 1.57
N ILE A 234 5.86 -10.60 0.80
CA ILE A 234 4.46 -10.94 1.02
C ILE A 234 4.38 -12.41 1.40
N ALA A 235 3.66 -12.72 2.47
CA ALA A 235 3.39 -14.06 2.91
C ALA A 235 1.88 -14.33 3.01
N TRP A 236 1.44 -15.49 2.48
CA TRP A 236 0.07 -15.95 2.57
C TRP A 236 0.03 -17.48 2.65
N ALA A 237 -0.71 -18.00 3.63
CA ALA A 237 -0.82 -19.44 3.88
C ALA A 237 -1.96 -20.12 3.09
N GLY A 238 -2.66 -19.35 2.22
CA GLY A 238 -3.81 -19.86 1.46
C GLY A 238 -5.14 -19.72 2.20
N GLY A 239 -6.25 -19.95 1.49
CA GLY A 239 -7.61 -19.87 2.03
C GLY A 239 -7.95 -18.53 2.65
N ASP A 240 -8.62 -18.55 3.79
CA ASP A 240 -9.09 -17.36 4.52
C ASP A 240 -8.02 -16.77 5.45
N ASN A 241 -6.77 -17.22 5.36
CA ASN A 241 -5.70 -16.64 6.16
C ASN A 241 -5.37 -15.22 5.72
N ALA A 242 -4.97 -14.39 6.68
CA ALA A 242 -4.50 -13.04 6.40
C ALA A 242 -3.24 -13.05 5.53
N VAL A 243 -3.13 -12.03 4.68
CA VAL A 243 -1.93 -11.74 3.90
C VAL A 243 -1.04 -10.82 4.73
N TRP A 244 0.20 -11.20 4.92
CA TRP A 244 1.20 -10.40 5.62
C TRP A 244 2.11 -9.69 4.64
N MET A 245 2.26 -8.38 4.82
CA MET A 245 3.18 -7.57 4.03
C MET A 245 4.28 -7.04 4.93
N LYS A 246 5.54 -7.36 4.60
CA LYS A 246 6.73 -6.85 5.24
C LYS A 246 7.51 -5.96 4.28
N GLY A 247 8.07 -4.85 4.78
CA GLY A 247 8.89 -3.98 3.96
C GLY A 247 9.55 -2.82 4.70
N PRO A 248 10.39 -2.06 3.99
CA PRO A 248 11.13 -0.95 4.56
C PRO A 248 10.25 0.26 4.82
N ALA A 249 10.71 1.08 5.77
CA ALA A 249 10.32 2.47 5.93
C ALA A 249 11.53 3.27 6.40
N LYS A 250 11.74 4.45 5.80
CA LYS A 250 12.92 5.29 6.06
C LYS A 250 12.54 6.74 6.34
N THR A 251 13.17 7.34 7.33
CA THR A 251 13.18 8.80 7.47
C THR A 251 14.11 9.37 6.41
N VAL A 252 13.62 10.33 5.64
CA VAL A 252 14.39 11.02 4.60
C VAL A 252 15.06 12.27 5.20
N PHE A 253 14.26 13.09 5.88
CA PHE A 253 14.72 14.25 6.63
C PHE A 253 13.72 14.60 7.74
N GLU A 254 14.09 15.51 8.61
CA GLU A 254 13.24 16.15 9.61
C GLU A 254 13.38 17.67 9.48
N GLY A 255 12.29 18.40 9.73
CA GLY A 255 12.26 19.84 9.59
C GLY A 255 11.02 20.47 10.19
N SER A 256 10.88 21.77 10.05
CA SER A 256 9.69 22.55 10.41
C SER A 256 9.28 23.45 9.24
N ILE A 257 8.01 23.72 9.14
CA ILE A 257 7.41 24.58 8.11
C ILE A 257 6.33 25.46 8.76
N GLU A 258 6.25 26.71 8.33
CA GLU A 258 5.14 27.61 8.65
C GLU A 258 4.06 27.49 7.56
N LEU A 259 2.80 27.29 7.98
CA LEU A 259 1.66 27.03 7.10
C LEU A 259 0.63 28.17 7.14
#